data_0068e1135d84d7bf4a00b517c69b9083
#
_entry.id   0068e1135d84d7bf4a00b517c69b9083
#
_cell.length_a   1.000
_cell.length_b   1.000
_cell.length_c   1.000
_cell.angle_alpha   90.00
_cell.angle_beta   90.00
_cell.angle_gamma   90.00
#
_symmetry.space_group_name_H-M   'P 1'
#
loop_
_entity.id
_entity.type
_entity.pdbx_description
1 polymer ?
#
loop_
_entity_poly.entity_id
_entity_poly.type
_entity_poly.pdbx_seq_one_letter_code
_entity_poly.pdbx_strand_id
1 'polypeptide(L)'
;MTDDVTLYDRDPHYIPRVAAVHDMCGYGKCSLTAAIPILSAAGCDVCPVPTALFSAHTRYAVFTFHDTTDILSSYLDAWQKEDVELDGVY
;
A
#
# COMPACT_ATOMS: atom_id res chain seq x y z
N MET A 1 1.68 11.61 26.26
CA MET A 1 1.72 11.20 25.83
C MET A 1 1.23 10.71 25.98
N THR A 2 0.98 10.80 26.16
CA THR A 2 0.68 10.24 26.08
C THR A 2 0.20 10.02 25.98
N ASP A 3 -0.25 10.38 25.74
CA ASP A 3 -0.58 9.88 25.43
C ASP A 3 -0.69 9.63 24.81
N ASP A 4 -0.86 10.35 23.91
CA ASP A 4 -0.74 9.74 23.24
C ASP A 4 -0.53 8.72 23.46
N VAL A 5 -0.76 8.94 23.38
CA VAL A 5 -0.51 8.05 24.48
C VAL A 5 -0.99 6.64 24.18
N THR A 6 -2.13 6.54 23.56
CA THR A 6 -2.66 5.24 23.12
C THR A 6 -1.62 4.44 22.36
N LEU A 7 -0.79 5.13 21.62
CA LEU A 7 0.28 4.50 20.86
C LEU A 7 1.26 3.76 21.75
N TYR A 8 1.44 4.22 22.96
CA TYR A 8 2.44 3.66 23.87
C TYR A 8 1.95 2.44 24.60
N ASP A 9 0.65 2.15 24.52
CA ASP A 9 0.08 0.96 25.13
C ASP A 9 0.15 -0.27 24.23
N ARG A 10 0.64 -0.09 23.01
CA ARG A 10 0.74 -1.19 22.06
C ARG A 10 1.87 -2.12 22.42
N ASP A 11 1.67 -3.40 22.07
CA ASP A 11 2.70 -4.40 22.17
C ASP A 11 3.95 -3.88 21.44
N PRO A 12 5.15 -3.93 22.06
CA PRO A 12 6.38 -3.50 21.38
C PRO A 12 6.68 -4.31 20.12
N HIS A 13 6.07 -5.49 19.96
CA HIS A 13 6.23 -6.30 18.75
C HIS A 13 5.11 -6.07 17.74
N TYR A 14 4.22 -5.14 18.03
CA TYR A 14 3.12 -4.84 17.13
C TYR A 14 3.64 -4.23 15.83
N ILE A 15 3.17 -4.78 14.71
CA ILE A 15 3.53 -4.30 13.38
C ILE A 15 2.28 -3.69 12.76
N PRO A 16 2.24 -2.37 12.57
CA PRO A 16 1.08 -1.73 11.94
C PRO A 16 0.89 -2.23 10.52
N ARG A 17 -0.35 -2.52 10.16
CA ARG A 17 -0.71 -2.93 8.82
C ARG A 17 -1.32 -1.73 8.08
N VAL A 18 -0.74 -1.40 6.94
CA VAL A 18 -1.09 -0.20 6.18
C VAL A 18 -1.44 -0.58 4.75
N ALA A 19 -2.61 -0.14 4.28
CA ALA A 19 -2.95 -0.27 2.88
C ALA A 19 -2.30 0.89 2.12
N ALA A 20 -1.51 0.56 1.10
CA ALA A 20 -0.89 1.56 0.24
C ALA A 20 -1.66 1.59 -1.09
N VAL A 21 -2.40 2.68 -1.32
CA VAL A 21 -3.34 2.80 -2.44
C VAL A 21 -2.73 3.75 -3.47
N HIS A 22 -2.05 3.20 -4.44
CA HIS A 22 -1.32 3.96 -5.45
C HIS A 22 -1.22 3.16 -6.75
N ASP A 23 -0.82 3.82 -7.83
CA ASP A 23 -0.46 3.11 -9.04
C ASP A 23 0.86 2.36 -8.85
N MET A 24 1.14 1.44 -9.75
CA MET A 24 2.35 0.62 -9.71
C MET A 24 3.08 0.70 -11.03
N CYS A 25 4.36 1.05 -10.99
CA CYS A 25 5.25 1.10 -12.16
C CYS A 25 6.18 -0.10 -12.15
N GLY A 26 6.29 -0.78 -13.28
CA GLY A 26 7.21 -1.93 -13.39
C GLY A 26 8.65 -1.48 -13.43
N TYR A 27 8.97 -0.49 -14.27
CA TYR A 27 10.32 0.03 -14.43
C TYR A 27 10.35 1.49 -14.03
N GLY A 28 11.33 1.86 -13.21
CA GLY A 28 11.41 3.19 -12.63
C GLY A 28 10.54 3.28 -11.38
N LYS A 29 11.17 3.44 -10.23
CA LYS A 29 10.46 3.40 -8.96
C LYS A 29 9.67 4.67 -8.72
N CYS A 30 8.37 4.52 -8.52
CA CYS A 30 7.48 5.59 -8.12
C CYS A 30 6.21 4.99 -7.51
N SER A 31 5.41 5.80 -6.85
CA SER A 31 4.16 5.38 -6.23
C SER A 31 4.32 4.09 -5.42
N LEU A 32 3.66 2.99 -5.75
CA LEU A 32 3.74 1.76 -4.96
C LEU A 32 5.14 1.19 -4.87
N THR A 33 5.90 1.19 -5.97
CA THR A 33 7.25 0.62 -5.95
C THR A 33 8.22 1.43 -5.10
N ALA A 34 7.91 2.69 -4.82
CA ALA A 34 8.66 3.51 -3.86
C ALA A 34 8.07 3.39 -2.46
N ALA A 35 6.75 3.38 -2.32
CA ALA A 35 6.07 3.37 -1.03
C ALA A 35 6.31 2.07 -0.27
N ILE A 36 6.27 0.92 -0.94
CA ILE A 36 6.41 -0.38 -0.29
C ILE A 36 7.73 -0.51 0.46
N PRO A 37 8.89 -0.28 -0.16
CA PRO A 37 10.15 -0.41 0.58
C PRO A 37 10.29 0.63 1.68
N ILE A 38 9.79 1.85 1.48
CA ILE A 38 9.90 2.90 2.49
C ILE A 38 9.06 2.56 3.72
N LEU A 39 7.82 2.16 3.53
CA LEU A 39 6.94 1.80 4.63
C LEU A 39 7.42 0.52 5.31
N SER A 40 7.93 -0.44 4.56
CA SER A 40 8.47 -1.67 5.14
C SER A 40 9.70 -1.38 5.99
N ALA A 41 10.58 -0.50 5.54
CA ALA A 41 11.75 -0.09 6.32
C ALA A 41 11.36 0.67 7.58
N ALA A 42 10.21 1.33 7.57
CA ALA A 42 9.66 2.04 8.73
C ALA A 42 8.97 1.09 9.72
N GLY A 43 8.88 -0.19 9.41
CA GLY A 43 8.30 -1.19 10.31
C GLY A 43 6.85 -1.53 10.07
N CYS A 44 6.31 -1.19 8.90
CA CYS A 44 4.92 -1.49 8.57
C CYS A 44 4.79 -2.79 7.77
N ASP A 45 3.68 -3.48 7.98
CA ASP A 45 3.22 -4.54 7.08
C ASP A 45 2.40 -3.87 5.99
N VAL A 46 2.95 -3.81 4.78
CA VAL A 46 2.37 -3.04 3.69
C VAL A 46 1.50 -3.94 2.82
N CYS A 47 0.24 -3.55 2.67
CA CYS A 47 -0.74 -4.25 1.84
C CYS A 47 -1.05 -3.40 0.62
N PRO A 48 -0.49 -3.70 -0.55
CA PRO A 48 -0.66 -2.84 -1.72
C PRO A 48 -2.04 -2.97 -2.35
N VAL A 49 -2.59 -1.83 -2.75
CA VAL A 49 -3.80 -1.74 -3.56
C VAL A 49 -3.44 -0.99 -4.84
N PRO A 50 -3.04 -1.72 -5.89
CA PRO A 50 -2.62 -1.06 -7.13
C PRO A 50 -3.83 -0.54 -7.90
N THR A 51 -3.90 0.79 -8.04
CA THR A 51 -5.01 1.46 -8.72
C THR A 51 -4.84 1.47 -10.24
N ALA A 52 -3.62 1.29 -10.72
CA ALA A 52 -3.29 1.19 -12.13
C ALA A 52 -1.94 0.50 -12.27
N LEU A 53 -1.71 -0.12 -13.40
CA LEU A 53 -0.43 -0.74 -13.72
C LEU A 53 0.20 0.00 -14.89
N PHE A 54 1.44 0.43 -14.70
CA PHE A 54 2.27 0.99 -15.76
C PHE A 54 3.46 0.09 -15.98
N SER A 55 3.81 -0.16 -17.22
CA SER A 55 5.01 -0.95 -17.52
C SER A 55 6.28 -0.22 -17.07
N ALA A 56 6.25 1.11 -17.08
CA ALA A 56 7.36 1.95 -16.69
C ALA A 56 6.84 3.29 -16.17
N HIS A 57 7.71 4.01 -15.48
CA HIS A 57 7.43 5.39 -15.07
C HIS A 57 7.07 6.23 -16.30
N THR A 58 6.08 7.13 -16.15
CA THR A 58 5.55 7.93 -17.26
C THR A 58 6.55 8.92 -17.83
N ARG A 59 7.68 9.15 -17.15
CA ARG A 59 8.74 9.99 -17.69
C ARG A 59 9.48 9.35 -18.87
N TYR A 60 9.36 8.02 -19.04
CA TYR A 60 9.97 7.33 -20.16
C TYR A 60 9.11 7.49 -21.40
N ALA A 61 9.75 7.39 -22.57
CA ALA A 61 9.07 7.63 -23.84
C ALA A 61 8.07 6.53 -24.19
N VAL A 62 8.31 5.31 -23.69
CA VAL A 62 7.46 4.15 -24.03
C VAL A 62 7.02 3.47 -22.74
N PHE A 63 5.71 3.40 -22.54
CA PHE A 63 5.13 2.65 -21.43
C PHE A 63 3.72 2.21 -21.82
N THR A 64 3.24 1.16 -21.15
CA THR A 64 1.86 0.73 -21.27
C THR A 64 1.13 1.04 -19.97
N PHE A 65 -0.18 1.11 -20.03
CA PHE A 65 -1.01 1.50 -18.90
C PHE A 65 -2.26 0.63 -18.87
N HIS A 66 -2.62 0.19 -17.67
CA HIS A 66 -3.89 -0.51 -17.45
C HIS A 66 -4.51 0.00 -16.16
N ASP A 67 -5.74 0.52 -16.26
CA ASP A 67 -6.54 0.97 -15.12
C ASP A 67 -7.14 -0.27 -14.45
N THR A 68 -6.94 -0.41 -13.13
CA THR A 68 -7.43 -1.56 -12.37
C THR A 68 -8.71 -1.25 -11.59
N THR A 69 -9.33 -0.10 -11.81
CA THR A 69 -10.49 0.33 -11.03
C THR A 69 -11.61 -0.72 -11.03
N ASP A 70 -11.81 -1.40 -12.14
CA ASP A 70 -12.86 -2.39 -12.30
C ASP A 70 -12.70 -3.62 -11.41
N ILE A 71 -11.49 -3.91 -10.92
CA ILE A 71 -11.27 -5.07 -10.04
C ILE A 71 -11.16 -4.69 -8.56
N LEU A 72 -11.11 -3.41 -8.22
CA LEU A 72 -10.84 -2.99 -6.84
C LEU A 72 -11.94 -3.41 -5.87
N SER A 73 -13.17 -3.42 -6.31
CA SER A 73 -14.28 -3.83 -5.46
C SER A 73 -14.13 -5.27 -4.99
N SER A 74 -13.90 -6.19 -5.93
CA SER A 74 -13.71 -7.61 -5.57
C SER A 74 -12.40 -7.84 -4.81
N TYR A 75 -11.37 -7.06 -5.13
CA TYR A 75 -10.08 -7.12 -4.46
C TYR A 75 -10.23 -6.82 -2.96
N LEU A 76 -10.93 -5.73 -2.64
CA LEU A 76 -11.14 -5.31 -1.27
C LEU A 76 -12.19 -6.16 -0.56
N ASP A 77 -13.18 -6.64 -1.29
CA ASP A 77 -14.17 -7.59 -0.74
C ASP A 77 -13.49 -8.85 -0.21
N ALA A 78 -12.49 -9.35 -0.93
CA ALA A 78 -11.74 -10.53 -0.50
C ALA A 78 -11.04 -10.26 0.83
N TRP A 79 -10.46 -9.07 1.00
CA TRP A 79 -9.83 -8.69 2.26
C TRP A 79 -10.85 -8.64 3.40
N GLN A 80 -12.03 -8.12 3.13
CA GLN A 80 -13.08 -8.04 4.12
C GLN A 80 -13.54 -9.42 4.56
N LYS A 81 -13.66 -10.35 3.62
CA LYS A 81 -14.04 -11.74 3.92
C LYS A 81 -12.97 -12.48 4.71
N GLU A 82 -11.72 -12.10 4.56
CA GLU A 82 -10.61 -12.66 5.34
C GLU A 82 -10.35 -11.90 6.64
N ASP A 83 -11.21 -10.95 6.97
CA ASP A 83 -11.10 -10.15 8.20
C ASP A 83 -9.75 -9.43 8.32
N VAL A 84 -9.25 -8.92 7.21
CA VAL A 84 -8.01 -8.13 7.21
C VAL A 84 -8.27 -6.83 7.95
N GLU A 85 -7.48 -6.58 9.00
CA GLU A 85 -7.56 -5.36 9.78
C GLU A 85 -6.43 -4.43 9.41
N LEU A 86 -6.78 -3.19 9.10
CA LEU A 86 -5.83 -2.16 8.72
C LEU A 86 -5.71 -1.12 9.81
N ASP A 87 -4.49 -0.68 10.08
CA ASP A 87 -4.23 0.40 11.03
C ASP A 87 -4.20 1.75 10.33
N GLY A 88 -3.99 1.76 9.03
CA GLY A 88 -3.95 2.99 8.26
C GLY A 88 -4.03 2.77 6.78
N VAL A 89 -4.21 3.87 6.07
CA VAL A 89 -4.25 3.91 4.60
C VAL A 89 -3.33 5.03 4.14
N TYR A 90 -2.48 4.72 3.19
CA TYR A 90 -1.54 5.69 2.64
C TYR A 90 -1.81 5.95 1.17
#